data_910aab4c2921c9995aecd80dcd22a686
#
_entry.id   910aab4c2921c9995aecd80dcd22a686
#
_cell.length_a   1.000
_cell.length_b   1.000
_cell.length_c   1.000
_cell.angle_alpha   90.00
_cell.angle_beta   90.00
_cell.angle_gamma   90.00
#
_symmetry.space_group_name_H-M   'P 1'
#
loop_
_entity.id
_entity.type
_entity.pdbx_description
1 polymer ?
#
loop_
_entity_poly.entity_id
_entity_poly.type
_entity_poly.pdbx_seq_one_letter_code
_entity_poly.pdbx_strand_id
1 'polypeptide(L)'
;MSDKNTNQNVSVCASHEVKIDNFSRTTLSVDSKFLEYMSNNWGAVPSEPATVHEVAPYAAARRAKVSRKFAAKRLVIAAGIMKQRANDTFYMFRPHTSFTHLTGWGANAAPGAVLVFDPVASCAISEDTATTADDVAGAAAQCDSMQHTVTLYFAESATRYSKEFFDNSEVGEFWIGAKPSLKQVSTALGLNCKPIAEFQSTADDVTLDNAALAEFLDELRLVKDDYEIAQMQLAVNATGRGFDEVINNLDSAVTAERGERVVEVMFHKHARTAGNWEGYDTIAAAGAHACTLHWITNDGPVKEGELLLLDAGVEVESLYTADITRTVPISGRFNEIQKKVYETVLEAADAAHKVARPGIKFHEVHDAAMAVIAEKVKQWGFLPDNPDPELPYHRRYMVHGTCHHLGIDVHDCAQARREMYYNAILEPGMVFTIEPGLYFHPGDLTVPEEFWGIGVRIEDDIVVTEDGSRNLSAHIPRTVAEVEAWVQSGRK
;
A
#
# COMPACT_ATOMS: atom_id res chain seq x y z
N MET A 1 32.11 8.34 22.87
CA MET A 1 31.79 7.26 23.82
C MET A 1 30.80 6.35 23.13
N SER A 2 31.19 5.15 22.99
CA SER A 2 30.85 4.11 22.06
C SER A 2 29.35 3.74 21.95
N ASP A 3 28.85 3.89 20.73
CA ASP A 3 27.65 3.25 20.25
C ASP A 3 27.80 1.72 20.27
N LYS A 4 26.86 1.06 20.88
CA LYS A 4 26.61 -0.37 20.65
C LYS A 4 25.27 -0.52 19.94
N ASN A 5 25.32 -0.50 18.63
CA ASN A 5 24.27 -1.00 17.75
C ASN A 5 24.20 -2.52 17.93
N THR A 6 23.18 -3.01 18.59
CA THR A 6 22.88 -4.44 18.62
C THR A 6 22.03 -4.77 17.41
N ASN A 7 22.69 -5.24 16.35
CA ASN A 7 22.08 -5.97 15.27
C ASN A 7 21.34 -7.20 15.85
N GLN A 8 20.03 -7.15 15.87
CA GLN A 8 19.21 -8.36 16.02
C GLN A 8 19.18 -9.07 14.67
N ASN A 9 20.07 -10.01 14.49
CA ASN A 9 19.98 -11.00 13.43
C ASN A 9 18.67 -11.78 13.62
N VAL A 10 17.69 -11.54 12.75
CA VAL A 10 16.52 -12.41 12.62
C VAL A 10 16.97 -13.66 11.91
N SER A 11 17.34 -14.66 12.69
CA SER A 11 17.57 -16.02 12.21
C SER A 11 16.23 -16.59 11.71
N VAL A 12 16.08 -16.70 10.40
CA VAL A 12 14.96 -17.41 9.78
C VAL A 12 15.17 -18.90 10.01
N CYS A 13 14.26 -19.50 10.80
CA CYS A 13 14.00 -20.93 10.96
C CYS A 13 15.14 -21.86 11.39
N ALA A 14 15.37 -21.90 12.70
CA ALA A 14 15.66 -23.18 13.34
C ALA A 14 14.32 -23.91 13.58
N SER A 15 14.32 -25.25 13.40
CA SER A 15 13.23 -26.17 13.68
C SER A 15 12.30 -25.69 14.80
N HIS A 16 11.04 -25.39 14.45
CA HIS A 16 10.04 -25.08 15.46
C HIS A 16 9.70 -26.37 16.23
N GLU A 17 10.44 -26.66 17.28
CA GLU A 17 9.81 -27.22 18.47
C GLU A 17 8.88 -26.12 18.95
N VAL A 18 7.57 -26.32 18.79
CA VAL A 18 6.54 -25.46 19.42
C VAL A 18 6.82 -25.56 20.92
N LYS A 19 7.59 -24.62 21.45
CA LYS A 19 7.60 -24.35 22.87
C LYS A 19 6.19 -23.88 23.18
N ILE A 20 5.39 -24.75 23.78
CA ILE A 20 4.14 -24.37 24.43
C ILE A 20 4.55 -23.32 25.46
N ASP A 21 4.36 -22.06 25.10
CA ASP A 21 4.71 -20.97 26.00
C ASP A 21 3.78 -21.05 27.19
N ASN A 22 4.32 -21.01 28.42
CA ASN A 22 3.57 -21.09 29.67
C ASN A 22 2.57 -19.93 29.87
N PHE A 23 2.38 -19.09 28.88
CA PHE A 23 1.46 -17.94 28.88
C PHE A 23 0.10 -18.21 28.23
N SER A 24 -0.14 -19.36 27.61
CA SER A 24 -1.48 -19.70 27.15
C SER A 24 -2.37 -19.95 28.36
N ARG A 25 -3.35 -19.06 28.59
CA ARG A 25 -4.36 -19.18 29.67
C ARG A 25 -5.18 -20.47 29.56
N THR A 26 -5.07 -21.18 28.47
CA THR A 26 -5.85 -22.37 28.09
C THR A 26 -5.06 -23.66 28.19
N THR A 27 -3.80 -23.66 28.60
CA THR A 27 -3.03 -24.90 28.86
C THR A 27 -3.53 -25.59 30.14
N LEU A 28 -4.73 -26.12 30.08
CA LEU A 28 -5.12 -27.23 30.92
C LEU A 28 -4.37 -28.45 30.44
N SER A 29 -3.71 -29.18 31.34
CA SER A 29 -3.19 -30.50 31.01
C SER A 29 -4.39 -31.39 30.67
N VAL A 30 -4.55 -31.66 29.39
CA VAL A 30 -5.74 -32.33 28.88
C VAL A 30 -5.48 -33.83 28.86
N ASP A 31 -6.32 -34.58 29.58
CA ASP A 31 -6.30 -36.03 29.56
C ASP A 31 -6.52 -36.55 28.12
N SER A 32 -5.82 -37.61 27.75
CA SER A 32 -5.92 -38.23 26.42
C SER A 32 -7.34 -38.62 26.02
N LYS A 33 -8.16 -39.04 27.01
CA LYS A 33 -9.58 -39.37 26.77
C LYS A 33 -10.43 -38.15 26.46
N PHE A 34 -10.08 -36.99 27.02
CA PHE A 34 -10.73 -35.75 26.63
C PHE A 34 -10.34 -35.28 25.22
N LEU A 35 -9.08 -35.46 24.86
CA LEU A 35 -8.61 -35.20 23.47
C LEU A 35 -9.37 -36.08 22.47
N GLU A 36 -9.52 -37.37 22.77
CA GLU A 36 -10.30 -38.31 21.96
C GLU A 36 -11.78 -37.88 21.86
N TYR A 37 -12.39 -37.46 22.97
CA TYR A 37 -13.74 -36.91 22.99
C TYR A 37 -13.87 -35.67 22.11
N MET A 38 -12.92 -34.73 22.18
CA MET A 38 -12.91 -33.51 21.41
C MET A 38 -12.73 -33.75 19.90
N SER A 39 -12.03 -34.82 19.51
CA SER A 39 -11.75 -35.13 18.10
C SER A 39 -12.81 -36.03 17.45
N ASN A 40 -13.76 -36.56 18.24
CA ASN A 40 -14.79 -37.47 17.74
C ASN A 40 -16.17 -36.82 17.60
N ASN A 41 -17.05 -37.48 16.85
CA ASN A 41 -18.45 -37.10 16.67
C ASN A 41 -18.67 -35.76 15.91
N TRP A 42 -17.75 -35.39 15.04
CA TRP A 42 -17.91 -34.27 14.13
C TRP A 42 -18.56 -34.72 12.81
N GLY A 43 -19.60 -34.03 12.37
CA GLY A 43 -20.16 -34.20 11.03
C GLY A 43 -19.26 -33.57 9.97
N ALA A 44 -19.47 -33.97 8.71
CA ALA A 44 -18.82 -33.33 7.57
C ALA A 44 -19.24 -31.86 7.47
N VAL A 45 -18.27 -30.97 7.21
CA VAL A 45 -18.53 -29.56 6.88
C VAL A 45 -18.37 -29.41 5.38
N PRO A 46 -19.36 -28.82 4.68
CA PRO A 46 -19.22 -28.51 3.26
C PRO A 46 -17.99 -27.59 3.06
N SER A 47 -17.14 -27.94 2.11
CA SER A 47 -16.04 -27.09 1.65
C SER A 47 -16.48 -26.45 0.36
N GLU A 48 -16.45 -25.12 0.30
CA GLU A 48 -16.70 -24.41 -0.95
C GLU A 48 -15.60 -24.76 -1.98
N PRO A 49 -15.98 -25.07 -3.23
CA PRO A 49 -15.00 -25.31 -4.26
C PRO A 49 -14.20 -24.03 -4.53
N ALA A 50 -12.88 -24.17 -4.61
CA ALA A 50 -12.02 -23.06 -4.96
C ALA A 50 -12.20 -22.69 -6.43
N THR A 51 -12.27 -21.37 -6.70
CA THR A 51 -12.24 -20.79 -8.04
C THR A 51 -10.88 -20.17 -8.31
N VAL A 52 -10.45 -20.17 -9.56
CA VAL A 52 -9.23 -19.46 -9.97
C VAL A 52 -9.45 -17.98 -9.82
N HIS A 53 -8.55 -17.31 -9.10
CA HIS A 53 -8.60 -15.87 -8.93
C HIS A 53 -8.09 -15.17 -10.20
N GLU A 54 -8.68 -14.03 -10.52
CA GLU A 54 -8.32 -13.21 -11.68
C GLU A 54 -6.82 -12.83 -11.68
N VAL A 55 -6.22 -12.64 -10.51
CA VAL A 55 -4.80 -12.29 -10.34
C VAL A 55 -3.84 -13.41 -10.79
N ALA A 56 -4.28 -14.67 -10.83
CA ALA A 56 -3.38 -15.82 -11.02
C ALA A 56 -2.50 -15.75 -12.28
N PRO A 57 -3.02 -15.42 -13.49
CA PRO A 57 -2.19 -15.28 -14.69
C PRO A 57 -1.21 -14.09 -14.60
N TYR A 58 -1.61 -12.98 -13.99
CA TYR A 58 -0.76 -11.81 -13.81
C TYR A 58 0.41 -12.12 -12.84
N ALA A 59 0.11 -12.70 -11.69
CA ALA A 59 1.13 -13.12 -10.74
C ALA A 59 2.09 -14.17 -11.36
N ALA A 60 1.59 -15.07 -12.21
CA ALA A 60 2.43 -16.01 -12.94
C ALA A 60 3.41 -15.30 -13.91
N ALA A 61 2.94 -14.29 -14.64
CA ALA A 61 3.78 -13.47 -15.52
C ALA A 61 4.87 -12.71 -14.73
N ARG A 62 4.54 -12.16 -13.56
CA ARG A 62 5.49 -11.49 -12.66
C ARG A 62 6.55 -12.48 -12.16
N ARG A 63 6.15 -13.68 -11.70
CA ARG A 63 7.07 -14.76 -11.30
C ARG A 63 8.00 -15.18 -12.43
N ALA A 64 7.52 -15.23 -13.66
CA ALA A 64 8.35 -15.54 -14.81
C ALA A 64 9.44 -14.49 -15.05
N LYS A 65 9.15 -13.19 -14.87
CA LYS A 65 10.16 -12.12 -14.96
C LYS A 65 11.26 -12.28 -13.89
N VAL A 66 10.86 -12.55 -12.64
CA VAL A 66 11.80 -12.81 -11.52
C VAL A 66 12.66 -14.05 -11.82
N SER A 67 12.03 -15.13 -12.26
CA SER A 67 12.68 -16.40 -12.56
C SER A 67 13.78 -16.23 -13.63
N ARG A 68 13.53 -15.48 -14.68
CA ARG A 68 14.54 -15.17 -15.70
C ARG A 68 15.69 -14.33 -15.17
N LYS A 69 15.40 -13.32 -14.35
CA LYS A 69 16.41 -12.41 -13.80
C LYS A 69 17.40 -13.10 -12.86
N PHE A 70 16.91 -14.09 -12.10
CA PHE A 70 17.68 -14.77 -11.05
C PHE A 70 17.84 -16.28 -11.31
N ALA A 71 17.93 -16.68 -12.56
CA ALA A 71 17.83 -18.07 -13.04
C ALA A 71 18.60 -19.13 -12.25
N ALA A 72 19.80 -18.81 -11.75
CA ALA A 72 20.69 -19.76 -11.06
C ALA A 72 20.59 -19.68 -9.52
N LYS A 73 19.68 -18.89 -8.96
CA LYS A 73 19.61 -18.62 -7.52
C LYS A 73 18.33 -19.17 -6.92
N ARG A 74 18.42 -19.84 -5.80
CA ARG A 74 17.24 -20.18 -5.01
C ARG A 74 16.74 -18.90 -4.31
N LEU A 75 15.47 -18.50 -4.58
CA LEU A 75 14.89 -17.32 -3.97
C LEU A 75 13.85 -17.73 -2.94
N VAL A 76 13.83 -17.02 -1.82
CA VAL A 76 12.91 -17.27 -0.71
C VAL A 76 12.22 -15.95 -0.31
N ILE A 77 10.95 -15.83 -0.66
CA ILE A 77 10.14 -14.63 -0.42
C ILE A 77 9.13 -14.92 0.68
N ALA A 78 9.41 -14.44 1.89
CA ALA A 78 8.55 -14.64 3.04
C ALA A 78 7.38 -13.65 3.06
N ALA A 79 6.18 -14.11 3.45
CA ALA A 79 5.04 -13.26 3.73
C ALA A 79 5.23 -12.38 4.98
N GLY A 80 6.12 -12.80 5.88
CA GLY A 80 6.27 -12.22 7.21
C GLY A 80 5.45 -12.97 8.27
N ILE A 81 5.53 -12.52 9.49
CA ILE A 81 4.90 -13.15 10.66
C ILE A 81 3.96 -12.17 11.35
N MET A 82 3.03 -12.69 12.16
CA MET A 82 2.19 -11.88 13.03
C MET A 82 3.06 -11.04 13.98
N LYS A 83 2.72 -9.77 14.14
CA LYS A 83 3.35 -8.89 15.15
C LYS A 83 2.52 -8.89 16.42
N GLN A 84 3.13 -9.28 17.52
CA GLN A 84 2.49 -9.25 18.82
C GLN A 84 2.14 -7.81 19.21
N ARG A 85 0.89 -7.59 19.62
CA ARG A 85 0.41 -6.32 20.17
C ARG A 85 0.62 -6.30 21.69
N ALA A 86 0.09 -7.30 22.37
CA ALA A 86 0.25 -7.46 23.81
C ALA A 86 -0.10 -8.90 24.21
N ASN A 87 0.77 -9.58 24.96
CA ASN A 87 0.59 -10.96 25.44
C ASN A 87 0.22 -11.94 24.32
N ASP A 88 -1.03 -12.38 24.29
CA ASP A 88 -1.63 -13.34 23.36
C ASP A 88 -2.47 -12.66 22.26
N THR A 89 -2.33 -11.36 22.09
CA THR A 89 -3.01 -10.59 21.03
C THR A 89 -2.02 -10.08 19.98
N PHE A 90 -2.47 -10.00 18.73
CA PHE A 90 -1.65 -9.61 17.59
C PHE A 90 -2.28 -8.42 16.86
N TYR A 91 -1.44 -7.65 16.17
CA TYR A 91 -1.91 -6.72 15.15
C TYR A 91 -2.47 -7.51 13.96
N MET A 92 -3.34 -6.89 13.18
CA MET A 92 -3.79 -7.47 11.92
C MET A 92 -2.57 -7.80 11.05
N PHE A 93 -2.57 -9.00 10.48
CA PHE A 93 -1.50 -9.44 9.61
C PHE A 93 -1.64 -8.78 8.25
N ARG A 94 -0.55 -8.20 7.77
CA ARG A 94 -0.40 -7.73 6.41
C ARG A 94 0.85 -8.39 5.82
N PRO A 95 0.71 -9.19 4.76
CA PRO A 95 1.86 -9.84 4.13
C PRO A 95 2.78 -8.82 3.47
N HIS A 96 4.05 -9.18 3.31
CA HIS A 96 5.04 -8.36 2.62
C HIS A 96 4.60 -8.09 1.18
N THR A 97 4.75 -6.86 0.73
CA THR A 97 4.31 -6.37 -0.59
C THR A 97 4.81 -7.23 -1.74
N SER A 98 6.11 -7.56 -1.75
CA SER A 98 6.68 -8.42 -2.80
C SER A 98 6.10 -9.84 -2.78
N PHE A 99 5.75 -10.38 -1.60
CA PHE A 99 5.06 -11.66 -1.50
C PHE A 99 3.68 -11.60 -2.14
N THR A 100 2.88 -10.58 -1.77
CA THR A 100 1.55 -10.35 -2.34
C THR A 100 1.62 -10.16 -3.85
N HIS A 101 2.52 -9.33 -4.35
CA HIS A 101 2.69 -9.06 -5.77
C HIS A 101 3.03 -10.31 -6.60
N LEU A 102 3.86 -11.20 -6.04
CA LEU A 102 4.29 -12.43 -6.72
C LEU A 102 3.32 -13.60 -6.58
N THR A 103 2.53 -13.64 -5.50
CA THR A 103 1.56 -14.72 -5.28
C THR A 103 0.16 -14.37 -5.75
N GLY A 104 -0.23 -13.11 -5.69
CA GLY A 104 -1.61 -12.65 -5.78
C GLY A 104 -2.41 -12.94 -4.50
N TRP A 105 -1.76 -13.37 -3.41
CA TRP A 105 -2.42 -13.64 -2.14
C TRP A 105 -2.43 -12.37 -1.29
N GLY A 106 -3.59 -11.75 -1.17
CA GLY A 106 -3.78 -10.47 -0.48
C GLY A 106 -4.01 -10.64 1.02
N ALA A 107 -5.01 -9.91 1.55
CA ALA A 107 -5.31 -9.79 2.98
C ALA A 107 -5.50 -11.11 3.73
N ASN A 108 -5.95 -12.17 3.03
CA ASN A 108 -6.17 -13.50 3.61
C ASN A 108 -4.93 -14.42 3.60
N ALA A 109 -3.75 -13.89 3.26
CA ALA A 109 -2.51 -14.67 3.25
C ALA A 109 -2.19 -15.24 4.65
N ALA A 110 -1.66 -16.46 4.67
CA ALA A 110 -1.26 -17.09 5.92
C ALA A 110 0.02 -16.45 6.47
N PRO A 111 0.05 -16.03 7.75
CA PRO A 111 1.28 -15.64 8.41
C PRO A 111 2.32 -16.76 8.35
N GLY A 112 3.59 -16.41 8.15
CA GLY A 112 4.68 -17.38 8.01
C GLY A 112 4.74 -18.12 6.67
N ALA A 113 3.86 -17.80 5.71
CA ALA A 113 3.95 -18.37 4.37
C ALA A 113 5.23 -17.95 3.65
N VAL A 114 5.74 -18.84 2.79
CA VAL A 114 7.00 -18.62 2.06
C VAL A 114 6.84 -19.06 0.61
N LEU A 115 7.12 -18.16 -0.32
CA LEU A 115 7.19 -18.45 -1.75
C LEU A 115 8.64 -18.76 -2.12
N VAL A 116 8.88 -19.96 -2.65
CA VAL A 116 10.22 -20.43 -2.99
C VAL A 116 10.36 -20.66 -4.50
N PHE A 117 11.43 -20.14 -5.06
CA PHE A 117 11.86 -20.39 -6.44
C PHE A 117 13.07 -21.33 -6.39
N ASP A 118 12.86 -22.61 -6.64
CA ASP A 118 13.92 -23.59 -6.73
C ASP A 118 14.43 -23.66 -8.17
N PRO A 119 15.73 -23.38 -8.44
CA PRO A 119 16.26 -23.42 -9.79
C PRO A 119 16.12 -24.84 -10.36
N VAL A 120 15.56 -24.94 -11.57
CA VAL A 120 15.59 -26.22 -12.29
C VAL A 120 17.02 -26.46 -12.77
N ALA A 121 17.52 -27.67 -12.58
CA ALA A 121 18.82 -28.05 -13.13
C ALA A 121 18.77 -27.74 -14.64
N SER A 122 19.50 -26.72 -15.08
CA SER A 122 19.60 -26.43 -16.49
C SER A 122 20.10 -27.66 -17.19
N CYS A 123 19.46 -28.03 -18.31
CA CYS A 123 20.22 -28.71 -19.36
C CYS A 123 21.36 -27.74 -19.70
N ALA A 124 22.48 -27.91 -19.06
CA ALA A 124 23.73 -27.25 -19.45
C ALA A 124 23.98 -27.67 -20.91
N ILE A 125 23.60 -26.83 -21.84
CA ILE A 125 24.16 -26.87 -23.17
C ILE A 125 25.62 -26.51 -22.93
N SER A 126 26.48 -27.48 -22.88
CA SER A 126 27.92 -27.27 -22.86
C SER A 126 28.21 -26.46 -24.14
N GLU A 127 28.88 -25.31 -23.99
CA GLU A 127 29.30 -24.46 -25.13
C GLU A 127 30.06 -25.26 -26.21
N ASP A 128 30.52 -26.48 -25.87
CA ASP A 128 31.27 -27.39 -26.76
C ASP A 128 30.39 -28.19 -27.75
N THR A 129 29.05 -28.10 -27.72
CA THR A 129 28.17 -28.94 -28.57
C THR A 129 27.24 -28.19 -29.52
N ALA A 130 27.21 -26.87 -29.53
CA ALA A 130 26.41 -26.09 -30.50
C ALA A 130 27.14 -26.01 -31.85
N THR A 131 26.80 -26.91 -32.78
CA THR A 131 27.46 -26.99 -34.08
C THR A 131 26.69 -26.38 -35.24
N THR A 132 25.44 -25.88 -35.02
CA THR A 132 24.62 -25.31 -36.07
C THR A 132 23.83 -24.08 -35.63
N ALA A 133 23.43 -23.23 -36.61
CA ALA A 133 22.58 -22.06 -36.38
C ALA A 133 21.18 -22.42 -35.85
N ASP A 134 20.69 -23.62 -36.16
CA ASP A 134 19.40 -24.13 -35.68
C ASP A 134 19.48 -24.52 -34.18
N ASP A 135 20.65 -24.96 -33.69
CA ASP A 135 20.90 -25.26 -32.28
C ASP A 135 20.86 -23.98 -31.45
N VAL A 136 21.35 -22.84 -32.00
CA VAL A 136 21.32 -21.53 -31.36
C VAL A 136 19.87 -20.97 -31.31
N ALA A 137 19.10 -21.18 -32.37
CA ALA A 137 17.69 -20.77 -32.43
C ALA A 137 16.82 -21.61 -31.47
N GLY A 138 17.09 -22.92 -31.37
CA GLY A 138 16.46 -23.80 -30.38
C GLY A 138 16.80 -23.43 -28.94
N ALA A 139 18.05 -23.03 -28.66
CA ALA A 139 18.48 -22.55 -27.36
C ALA A 139 17.85 -21.18 -26.99
N ALA A 140 17.68 -20.29 -27.96
CA ALA A 140 16.99 -19.01 -27.75
C ALA A 140 15.50 -19.21 -27.45
N ALA A 141 14.82 -20.16 -28.10
CA ALA A 141 13.42 -20.52 -27.81
C ALA A 141 13.26 -21.19 -26.43
N GLN A 142 14.28 -21.92 -25.95
CA GLN A 142 14.31 -22.48 -24.59
C GLN A 142 14.60 -21.44 -23.50
N CYS A 143 15.17 -20.29 -23.85
CA CYS A 143 15.47 -19.20 -22.92
C CYS A 143 14.22 -18.44 -22.44
N ASP A 144 13.04 -18.67 -23.05
CA ASP A 144 11.77 -18.05 -22.65
C ASP A 144 11.02 -18.89 -21.59
N SER A 145 11.53 -20.06 -21.22
CA SER A 145 10.94 -20.91 -20.18
C SER A 145 11.31 -20.44 -18.78
N MET A 146 10.41 -20.68 -17.82
CA MET A 146 10.67 -20.40 -16.41
C MET A 146 11.84 -21.27 -15.91
N GLN A 147 12.86 -20.62 -15.31
CA GLN A 147 14.09 -21.28 -14.84
C GLN A 147 13.96 -21.87 -13.43
N HIS A 148 12.75 -21.80 -12.83
CA HIS A 148 12.48 -22.27 -11.47
C HIS A 148 11.19 -23.08 -11.41
N THR A 149 11.20 -24.08 -10.53
CA THR A 149 9.96 -24.60 -9.95
C THR A 149 9.56 -23.68 -8.81
N VAL A 150 8.35 -23.11 -8.86
CA VAL A 150 7.87 -22.19 -7.83
C VAL A 150 6.86 -22.89 -6.93
N THR A 151 7.12 -22.89 -5.63
CA THR A 151 6.29 -23.55 -4.62
C THR A 151 5.97 -22.57 -3.49
N LEU A 152 4.69 -22.53 -3.10
CA LEU A 152 4.19 -21.77 -1.96
C LEU A 152 4.06 -22.72 -0.76
N TYR A 153 4.76 -22.42 0.33
CA TYR A 153 4.72 -23.18 1.57
C TYR A 153 3.94 -22.36 2.62
N PHE A 154 2.97 -22.99 3.29
CA PHE A 154 2.27 -22.37 4.41
C PHE A 154 1.67 -23.42 5.35
N ALA A 155 1.27 -22.96 6.55
CA ALA A 155 0.54 -23.79 7.49
C ALA A 155 -0.96 -23.73 7.21
N GLU A 156 -1.61 -24.87 7.02
CA GLU A 156 -3.08 -24.94 7.04
C GLU A 156 -3.59 -24.73 8.46
N SER A 157 -4.84 -24.28 8.61
CA SER A 157 -5.48 -24.27 9.92
C SER A 157 -5.63 -25.70 10.46
N ALA A 158 -5.47 -25.83 11.77
CA ALA A 158 -5.65 -27.13 12.44
C ALA A 158 -7.14 -27.45 12.56
N THR A 159 -7.56 -28.48 11.83
CA THR A 159 -8.94 -28.92 11.78
C THR A 159 -9.37 -29.70 13.02
N ARG A 160 -10.65 -29.92 13.17
CA ARG A 160 -11.29 -30.67 14.28
C ARG A 160 -10.75 -32.09 14.51
N TYR A 161 -9.96 -32.61 13.60
CA TYR A 161 -9.31 -33.93 13.71
C TYR A 161 -7.90 -33.85 14.32
N SER A 162 -7.43 -32.63 14.64
CA SER A 162 -6.13 -32.35 15.26
C SER A 162 -6.32 -31.87 16.69
N LYS A 163 -5.35 -32.22 17.56
CA LYS A 163 -5.29 -31.67 18.92
C LYS A 163 -5.21 -30.14 18.93
N GLU A 164 -4.49 -29.57 17.98
CA GLU A 164 -4.27 -28.13 17.85
C GLU A 164 -5.56 -27.36 17.50
N PHE A 165 -6.62 -28.05 17.09
CA PHE A 165 -7.92 -27.46 16.79
C PHE A 165 -8.44 -26.57 17.93
N PHE A 166 -8.29 -27.01 19.17
CA PHE A 166 -8.83 -26.32 20.34
C PHE A 166 -7.75 -25.86 21.35
N ASP A 167 -6.51 -26.37 21.28
CA ASP A 167 -5.46 -26.00 22.23
C ASP A 167 -4.42 -25.02 21.65
N ASN A 168 -4.49 -24.70 20.35
CA ASN A 168 -3.61 -23.74 19.70
C ASN A 168 -4.41 -22.56 19.10
N SER A 169 -4.32 -21.40 19.76
CA SER A 169 -5.06 -20.20 19.36
C SER A 169 -4.55 -19.54 18.07
N GLU A 170 -3.39 -19.91 17.56
CA GLU A 170 -2.81 -19.31 16.36
C GLU A 170 -3.24 -20.02 15.07
N VAL A 171 -3.46 -21.33 15.14
CA VAL A 171 -3.75 -22.17 13.97
C VAL A 171 -5.04 -22.99 14.08
N GLY A 172 -5.61 -23.12 15.29
CA GLY A 172 -6.81 -23.93 15.54
C GLY A 172 -8.07 -23.31 14.96
N GLU A 173 -8.82 -24.06 14.15
CA GLU A 173 -10.10 -23.56 13.59
C GLU A 173 -11.13 -23.19 14.66
N PHE A 174 -11.02 -23.76 15.87
CA PHE A 174 -11.87 -23.38 17.01
C PHE A 174 -11.67 -21.92 17.40
N TRP A 175 -10.48 -21.36 17.18
CA TRP A 175 -10.09 -20.02 17.58
C TRP A 175 -10.18 -19.00 16.44
N ILE A 176 -9.67 -19.37 15.26
CA ILE A 176 -9.50 -18.44 14.14
C ILE A 176 -10.44 -18.74 12.97
N GLY A 177 -11.29 -19.77 13.09
CA GLY A 177 -12.11 -20.25 11.97
C GLY A 177 -11.31 -21.02 10.92
N ALA A 178 -12.02 -21.64 9.99
CA ALA A 178 -11.39 -22.36 8.88
C ALA A 178 -10.70 -21.39 7.91
N LYS A 179 -9.46 -21.70 7.55
CA LYS A 179 -8.69 -21.01 6.52
C LYS A 179 -8.66 -21.87 5.25
N PRO A 180 -8.40 -21.29 4.08
CA PRO A 180 -8.27 -22.06 2.85
C PRO A 180 -7.17 -23.12 2.94
N SER A 181 -7.50 -24.34 2.51
CA SER A 181 -6.55 -25.47 2.46
C SER A 181 -5.50 -25.28 1.37
N LEU A 182 -4.41 -26.06 1.42
CA LEU A 182 -3.37 -26.11 0.38
C LEU A 182 -3.99 -26.29 -1.02
N LYS A 183 -4.99 -27.18 -1.16
CA LYS A 183 -5.66 -27.43 -2.42
C LYS A 183 -6.46 -26.21 -2.90
N GLN A 184 -7.18 -25.55 -2.01
CA GLN A 184 -7.96 -24.36 -2.35
C GLN A 184 -7.05 -23.20 -2.76
N VAL A 185 -5.98 -22.93 -2.02
CA VAL A 185 -4.99 -21.90 -2.36
C VAL A 185 -4.29 -22.24 -3.68
N SER A 186 -3.89 -23.51 -3.86
CA SER A 186 -3.27 -23.96 -5.11
C SER A 186 -4.17 -23.72 -6.33
N THR A 187 -5.47 -24.02 -6.22
CA THR A 187 -6.43 -23.75 -7.29
C THR A 187 -6.62 -22.25 -7.51
N ALA A 188 -6.82 -21.49 -6.42
CA ALA A 188 -7.10 -20.07 -6.50
C ALA A 188 -5.94 -19.27 -7.13
N LEU A 189 -4.72 -19.57 -6.76
CA LEU A 189 -3.53 -18.81 -7.18
C LEU A 189 -2.77 -19.44 -8.36
N GLY A 190 -3.14 -20.64 -8.79
CA GLY A 190 -2.41 -21.36 -9.84
C GLY A 190 -0.96 -21.67 -9.43
N LEU A 191 -0.74 -21.98 -8.15
CA LEU A 191 0.56 -22.26 -7.57
C LEU A 191 0.62 -23.69 -7.01
N ASN A 192 1.80 -24.32 -7.08
CA ASN A 192 2.06 -25.52 -6.31
C ASN A 192 2.14 -25.15 -4.83
N CYS A 193 1.33 -25.78 -3.97
CA CYS A 193 1.28 -25.51 -2.54
C CYS A 193 1.73 -26.74 -1.75
N LYS A 194 2.50 -26.51 -0.68
CA LYS A 194 2.99 -27.56 0.24
C LYS A 194 2.88 -27.10 1.70
N PRO A 195 2.81 -28.06 2.65
CA PRO A 195 2.87 -27.73 4.06
C PRO A 195 4.17 -27.01 4.43
N ILE A 196 4.09 -26.00 5.30
CA ILE A 196 5.28 -25.25 5.76
C ILE A 196 6.33 -26.17 6.42
N ALA A 197 5.92 -27.26 7.03
CA ALA A 197 6.83 -28.24 7.64
C ALA A 197 7.77 -28.92 6.63
N GLU A 198 7.45 -28.88 5.33
CA GLU A 198 8.33 -29.39 4.27
C GLU A 198 9.36 -28.35 3.79
N PHE A 199 9.19 -27.09 4.18
CA PHE A 199 10.13 -26.04 3.81
C PHE A 199 11.42 -26.17 4.62
N GLN A 200 12.55 -26.11 3.92
CA GLN A 200 13.88 -26.06 4.52
C GLN A 200 14.66 -24.91 3.91
N SER A 201 15.13 -24.00 4.74
CA SER A 201 16.03 -22.93 4.32
C SER A 201 17.47 -23.47 4.16
N THR A 202 18.22 -22.86 3.29
CA THR A 202 19.65 -23.16 3.06
C THR A 202 20.49 -21.89 3.25
N ALA A 203 21.80 -22.06 3.44
CA ALA A 203 22.71 -20.93 3.58
C ALA A 203 22.85 -20.08 2.30
N ASP A 204 22.50 -20.65 1.16
CA ASP A 204 22.62 -20.01 -0.16
C ASP A 204 21.30 -19.35 -0.61
N ASP A 205 20.26 -19.35 0.23
CA ASP A 205 18.97 -18.73 -0.08
C ASP A 205 19.14 -17.23 -0.26
N VAL A 206 18.59 -16.70 -1.36
CA VAL A 206 18.48 -15.27 -1.60
C VAL A 206 17.11 -14.80 -1.09
N THR A 207 17.13 -14.00 -0.05
CA THR A 207 15.94 -13.45 0.61
C THR A 207 15.74 -11.98 0.28
N LEU A 208 14.69 -11.36 0.82
CA LEU A 208 14.40 -9.92 0.66
C LEU A 208 15.47 -9.00 1.29
N ASP A 209 16.37 -9.54 2.13
CA ASP A 209 17.53 -8.79 2.64
C ASP A 209 18.60 -8.59 1.56
N ASN A 210 18.51 -9.29 0.43
CA ASN A 210 19.40 -9.09 -0.69
C ASN A 210 19.00 -7.83 -1.48
N ALA A 211 19.84 -6.81 -1.45
CA ALA A 211 19.56 -5.52 -2.07
C ALA A 211 19.21 -5.61 -3.57
N ALA A 212 19.90 -6.48 -4.33
CA ALA A 212 19.61 -6.61 -5.76
C ALA A 212 18.26 -7.26 -6.05
N LEU A 213 17.80 -8.18 -5.16
CA LEU A 213 16.48 -8.77 -5.27
C LEU A 213 15.41 -7.75 -4.86
N ALA A 214 15.58 -7.07 -3.74
CA ALA A 214 14.64 -6.06 -3.26
C ALA A 214 14.47 -4.92 -4.28
N GLU A 215 15.56 -4.39 -4.80
CA GLU A 215 15.59 -3.38 -5.85
C GLU A 215 14.83 -3.84 -7.11
N PHE A 216 15.13 -5.05 -7.60
CA PHE A 216 14.45 -5.58 -8.79
C PHE A 216 12.95 -5.78 -8.57
N LEU A 217 12.53 -6.25 -7.39
CA LEU A 217 11.11 -6.44 -7.07
C LEU A 217 10.36 -5.11 -6.95
N ASP A 218 11.01 -4.07 -6.47
CA ASP A 218 10.45 -2.72 -6.44
C ASP A 218 10.35 -2.13 -7.86
N GLU A 219 11.41 -2.24 -8.66
CA GLU A 219 11.38 -1.81 -10.07
C GLU A 219 10.33 -2.56 -10.90
N LEU A 220 10.08 -3.84 -10.59
CA LEU A 220 9.04 -4.63 -11.26
C LEU A 220 7.62 -4.08 -11.00
N ARG A 221 7.38 -3.42 -9.85
CA ARG A 221 6.09 -2.83 -9.48
C ARG A 221 5.88 -1.42 -10.03
N LEU A 222 6.91 -0.75 -10.56
CA LEU A 222 6.77 0.60 -11.10
C LEU A 222 5.72 0.67 -12.22
N VAL A 223 5.70 -0.32 -13.11
CA VAL A 223 4.73 -0.41 -14.21
C VAL A 223 3.67 -1.45 -13.85
N LYS A 224 2.46 -0.98 -13.58
CA LYS A 224 1.30 -1.79 -13.20
C LYS A 224 0.69 -2.46 -14.42
N ASP A 225 0.27 -3.71 -14.26
CA ASP A 225 -0.55 -4.40 -15.25
C ASP A 225 -2.05 -4.04 -15.11
N ASP A 226 -2.87 -4.53 -16.03
CA ASP A 226 -4.31 -4.19 -16.07
C ASP A 226 -5.06 -4.61 -14.81
N TYR A 227 -4.68 -5.75 -14.20
CA TYR A 227 -5.26 -6.19 -12.93
C TYR A 227 -4.94 -5.20 -11.81
N GLU A 228 -3.68 -4.77 -11.69
CA GLU A 228 -3.23 -3.82 -10.67
C GLU A 228 -3.98 -2.49 -10.79
N ILE A 229 -4.07 -1.95 -12.02
CA ILE A 229 -4.80 -0.71 -12.29
C ILE A 229 -6.29 -0.85 -11.94
N ALA A 230 -6.91 -1.99 -12.24
CA ALA A 230 -8.30 -2.26 -11.86
C ALA A 230 -8.48 -2.31 -10.34
N GLN A 231 -7.56 -2.93 -9.59
CA GLN A 231 -7.61 -2.95 -8.12
C GLN A 231 -7.44 -1.55 -7.52
N MET A 232 -6.53 -0.75 -8.05
CA MET A 232 -6.36 0.65 -7.63
C MET A 232 -7.61 1.47 -7.92
N GLN A 233 -8.26 1.28 -9.08
CA GLN A 233 -9.54 1.94 -9.35
C GLN A 233 -10.65 1.54 -8.36
N LEU A 234 -10.67 0.27 -7.90
CA LEU A 234 -11.59 -0.16 -6.84
C LEU A 234 -11.31 0.55 -5.51
N ALA A 235 -10.02 0.68 -5.15
CA ALA A 235 -9.59 1.41 -3.96
C ALA A 235 -10.00 2.89 -4.01
N VAL A 236 -9.74 3.56 -5.14
CA VAL A 236 -10.15 4.96 -5.38
C VAL A 236 -11.67 5.13 -5.30
N ASN A 237 -12.44 4.23 -5.91
CA ASN A 237 -13.90 4.29 -5.85
C ASN A 237 -14.44 4.07 -4.43
N ALA A 238 -13.79 3.19 -3.65
CA ALA A 238 -14.14 2.99 -2.26
C ALA A 238 -13.80 4.23 -1.42
N THR A 239 -12.64 4.83 -1.64
CA THR A 239 -12.20 6.05 -0.96
C THR A 239 -13.17 7.22 -1.22
N GLY A 240 -13.58 7.43 -2.48
CA GLY A 240 -14.56 8.47 -2.82
C GLY A 240 -15.88 8.32 -2.06
N ARG A 241 -16.41 7.08 -1.97
CA ARG A 241 -17.62 6.82 -1.16
C ARG A 241 -17.36 7.01 0.34
N GLY A 242 -16.16 6.74 0.84
CA GLY A 242 -15.77 7.04 2.21
C GLY A 242 -15.78 8.53 2.50
N PHE A 243 -15.32 9.33 1.55
CA PHE A 243 -15.37 10.79 1.64
C PHE A 243 -16.83 11.30 1.62
N ASP A 244 -17.70 10.74 0.76
CA ASP A 244 -19.13 11.03 0.78
C ASP A 244 -19.75 10.75 2.15
N GLU A 245 -19.40 9.66 2.81
CA GLU A 245 -19.87 9.33 4.17
C GLU A 245 -19.44 10.38 5.19
N VAL A 246 -18.19 10.86 5.12
CA VAL A 246 -17.66 11.93 5.99
C VAL A 246 -18.43 13.23 5.74
N ILE A 247 -18.58 13.66 4.49
CA ILE A 247 -19.26 14.90 4.13
C ILE A 247 -20.74 14.88 4.56
N ASN A 248 -21.43 13.76 4.35
CA ASN A 248 -22.84 13.60 4.73
C ASN A 248 -23.07 13.62 6.26
N ASN A 249 -22.00 13.46 7.05
CA ASN A 249 -22.06 13.45 8.51
C ASN A 249 -21.18 14.52 9.17
N LEU A 250 -20.77 15.53 8.43
CA LEU A 250 -19.84 16.57 8.90
C LEU A 250 -20.40 17.35 10.11
N ASP A 251 -21.71 17.55 10.20
CA ASP A 251 -22.36 18.19 11.34
C ASP A 251 -22.13 17.45 12.67
N SER A 252 -22.00 16.12 12.62
CA SER A 252 -21.65 15.31 13.79
C SER A 252 -20.22 15.60 14.27
N ALA A 253 -19.29 15.86 13.34
CA ALA A 253 -17.92 16.24 13.67
C ALA A 253 -17.87 17.66 14.26
N VAL A 254 -18.65 18.61 13.71
CA VAL A 254 -18.73 20.00 14.20
C VAL A 254 -19.24 20.07 15.65
N THR A 255 -20.17 19.19 16.03
CA THR A 255 -20.76 19.18 17.37
C THR A 255 -19.93 18.40 18.41
N ALA A 256 -18.96 17.63 17.97
CA ALA A 256 -18.14 16.80 18.84
C ALA A 256 -16.93 17.56 19.40
N GLU A 257 -16.52 17.27 20.63
CA GLU A 257 -15.30 17.81 21.25
C GLU A 257 -14.03 17.42 20.45
N ARG A 258 -13.99 16.19 19.94
CA ARG A 258 -12.93 15.65 19.08
C ARG A 258 -13.47 15.42 17.67
N GLY A 259 -13.82 16.50 16.98
CA GLY A 259 -14.45 16.44 15.66
C GLY A 259 -13.58 15.72 14.61
N GLU A 260 -12.26 15.94 14.63
CA GLU A 260 -11.31 15.26 13.74
C GLU A 260 -11.36 13.73 13.95
N ARG A 261 -11.48 13.27 15.22
CA ARG A 261 -11.62 11.84 15.54
C ARG A 261 -12.94 11.26 15.00
N VAL A 262 -13.99 12.04 14.97
CA VAL A 262 -15.27 11.63 14.38
C VAL A 262 -15.11 11.44 12.87
N VAL A 263 -14.41 12.34 12.18
CA VAL A 263 -14.09 12.23 10.75
C VAL A 263 -13.28 10.96 10.48
N GLU A 264 -12.17 10.74 11.22
CA GLU A 264 -11.33 9.53 11.12
C GLU A 264 -12.17 8.26 11.26
N VAL A 265 -12.98 8.15 12.32
CA VAL A 265 -13.79 6.95 12.59
C VAL A 265 -14.85 6.72 11.51
N MET A 266 -15.45 7.78 10.94
CA MET A 266 -16.39 7.63 9.83
C MET A 266 -15.72 7.05 8.59
N PHE A 267 -14.55 7.57 8.22
CA PHE A 267 -13.78 7.03 7.11
C PHE A 267 -13.32 5.58 7.39
N HIS A 268 -12.76 5.33 8.58
CA HIS A 268 -12.34 3.99 9.01
C HIS A 268 -13.47 2.96 8.94
N LYS A 269 -14.66 3.30 9.44
CA LYS A 269 -15.86 2.46 9.32
C LYS A 269 -16.10 2.08 7.85
N HIS A 270 -16.03 3.05 6.95
CA HIS A 270 -16.25 2.81 5.53
C HIS A 270 -15.13 1.96 4.93
N ALA A 271 -13.88 2.30 5.18
CA ALA A 271 -12.71 1.53 4.70
C ALA A 271 -12.81 0.06 5.11
N ARG A 272 -13.21 -0.21 6.37
CA ARG A 272 -13.32 -1.58 6.88
C ARG A 272 -14.54 -2.34 6.35
N THR A 273 -15.57 -1.66 5.89
CA THR A 273 -16.78 -2.30 5.32
C THR A 273 -16.74 -2.43 3.79
N ALA A 274 -16.00 -1.59 3.10
CA ALA A 274 -15.89 -1.56 1.64
C ALA A 274 -14.56 -2.13 1.11
N GLY A 275 -13.56 -2.33 1.97
CA GLY A 275 -12.26 -2.88 1.66
C GLY A 275 -11.71 -3.73 2.80
N ASN A 276 -10.41 -3.93 2.80
CA ASN A 276 -9.68 -4.61 3.87
C ASN A 276 -9.45 -3.69 5.06
N TRP A 277 -8.90 -2.49 4.81
CA TRP A 277 -8.49 -1.53 5.85
C TRP A 277 -8.23 -0.15 5.24
N GLU A 278 -7.69 0.77 6.04
CA GLU A 278 -7.04 1.99 5.55
C GLU A 278 -5.65 1.65 5.01
N GLY A 279 -5.25 2.26 3.90
CA GLY A 279 -3.92 2.06 3.31
C GLY A 279 -2.80 2.69 4.14
N TYR A 280 -3.16 3.71 4.92
CA TYR A 280 -2.31 4.45 5.86
C TYR A 280 -3.20 5.14 6.91
N ASP A 281 -2.57 5.66 7.97
CA ASP A 281 -3.29 6.36 9.03
C ASP A 281 -3.98 7.61 8.48
N THR A 282 -5.31 7.69 8.60
CA THR A 282 -6.12 8.81 8.11
C THR A 282 -5.66 10.13 8.73
N ILE A 283 -5.48 11.15 7.91
CA ILE A 283 -5.25 12.54 8.32
C ILE A 283 -6.58 13.29 8.23
N ALA A 284 -7.13 13.68 9.38
CA ALA A 284 -8.35 14.48 9.49
C ALA A 284 -8.01 15.79 10.20
N ALA A 285 -7.47 16.76 9.47
CA ALA A 285 -6.87 17.96 10.03
C ALA A 285 -7.76 19.19 9.81
N ALA A 286 -8.31 19.73 10.89
CA ALA A 286 -9.17 20.93 10.86
C ALA A 286 -8.37 22.20 11.23
N GLY A 287 -8.66 23.31 10.54
CA GLY A 287 -8.02 24.60 10.80
C GLY A 287 -6.49 24.51 10.75
N ALA A 288 -5.82 24.98 11.79
CA ALA A 288 -4.36 25.06 11.84
C ALA A 288 -3.66 23.69 11.81
N HIS A 289 -4.32 22.60 12.20
CA HIS A 289 -3.78 21.26 12.12
C HIS A 289 -3.49 20.85 10.66
N ALA A 290 -4.22 21.38 9.69
CA ALA A 290 -3.98 21.17 8.26
C ALA A 290 -2.58 21.64 7.79
N CYS A 291 -1.88 22.46 8.58
CA CYS A 291 -0.50 22.84 8.31
C CYS A 291 0.53 21.81 8.78
N THR A 292 0.11 20.77 9.51
CA THR A 292 0.95 19.65 9.93
C THR A 292 0.71 18.47 8.98
N LEU A 293 1.69 18.16 8.14
CA LEU A 293 1.52 17.25 6.99
C LEU A 293 0.98 15.86 7.35
N HIS A 294 1.46 15.28 8.45
CA HIS A 294 1.03 13.97 8.94
C HIS A 294 0.32 14.11 10.30
N TRP A 295 -0.79 14.86 10.31
CA TRP A 295 -1.62 15.02 11.50
C TRP A 295 -2.52 13.81 11.70
N ILE A 296 -1.97 12.72 12.21
CA ILE A 296 -2.68 11.46 12.50
C ILE A 296 -3.23 11.37 13.94
N THR A 297 -2.98 12.39 14.75
CA THR A 297 -3.51 12.45 16.13
C THR A 297 -5.02 12.64 16.14
N ASN A 298 -5.55 13.42 15.19
CA ASN A 298 -6.96 13.65 14.93
C ASN A 298 -7.79 13.91 16.20
N ASP A 299 -7.32 14.78 17.09
CA ASP A 299 -7.96 15.03 18.39
C ASP A 299 -8.53 16.44 18.55
N GLY A 300 -8.45 17.26 17.51
CA GLY A 300 -8.95 18.62 17.49
C GLY A 300 -10.45 18.74 17.22
N PRO A 301 -11.02 19.93 17.52
CA PRO A 301 -12.39 20.27 17.15
C PRO A 301 -12.48 20.63 15.67
N VAL A 302 -13.61 20.34 15.05
CA VAL A 302 -13.98 20.79 13.69
C VAL A 302 -14.90 22.00 13.82
N LYS A 303 -14.50 23.17 13.31
CA LYS A 303 -15.20 24.43 13.55
C LYS A 303 -15.67 25.08 12.27
N GLU A 304 -16.88 25.64 12.33
CA GLU A 304 -17.42 26.50 11.27
C GLU A 304 -16.45 27.62 10.90
N GLY A 305 -16.30 27.89 9.61
CA GLY A 305 -15.41 28.93 9.09
C GLY A 305 -13.96 28.48 8.87
N GLU A 306 -13.56 27.32 9.37
CA GLU A 306 -12.27 26.68 9.11
C GLU A 306 -12.35 25.71 7.92
N LEU A 307 -11.18 25.21 7.48
CA LEU A 307 -11.06 24.14 6.49
C LEU A 307 -10.84 22.81 7.20
N LEU A 308 -11.33 21.72 6.60
CA LEU A 308 -10.99 20.34 6.93
C LEU A 308 -10.17 19.77 5.77
N LEU A 309 -8.93 19.41 6.03
CA LEU A 309 -8.09 18.62 5.14
C LEU A 309 -8.29 17.16 5.53
N LEU A 310 -8.88 16.37 4.64
CA LEU A 310 -9.04 14.93 4.78
C LEU A 310 -8.15 14.25 3.76
N ASP A 311 -7.23 13.44 4.25
CA ASP A 311 -6.28 12.65 3.47
C ASP A 311 -6.37 11.21 3.95
N ALA A 312 -6.86 10.35 3.06
CA ALA A 312 -7.18 8.98 3.39
C ALA A 312 -7.29 8.10 2.13
N GLY A 313 -6.98 6.83 2.27
CA GLY A 313 -7.09 5.83 1.22
C GLY A 313 -7.64 4.51 1.74
N VAL A 314 -8.53 3.86 0.97
CA VAL A 314 -9.00 2.50 1.24
C VAL A 314 -8.01 1.52 0.65
N GLU A 315 -7.51 0.59 1.47
CA GLU A 315 -6.83 -0.63 1.01
C GLU A 315 -7.87 -1.70 0.72
N VAL A 316 -7.92 -2.22 -0.51
CA VAL A 316 -8.85 -3.31 -0.87
C VAL A 316 -8.27 -4.69 -0.50
N GLU A 317 -9.07 -5.76 -0.63
CA GLU A 317 -8.66 -7.13 -0.24
C GLU A 317 -7.39 -7.64 -0.95
N SER A 318 -7.07 -7.11 -2.12
CA SER A 318 -5.83 -7.40 -2.86
C SER A 318 -4.62 -6.61 -2.34
N LEU A 319 -4.81 -5.74 -1.33
CA LEU A 319 -3.86 -4.81 -0.70
C LEU A 319 -3.42 -3.64 -1.57
N TYR A 320 -4.04 -3.41 -2.72
CA TYR A 320 -3.85 -2.15 -3.44
C TYR A 320 -4.60 -1.04 -2.71
N THR A 321 -3.96 0.11 -2.60
CA THR A 321 -4.53 1.28 -1.92
C THR A 321 -4.77 2.44 -2.86
N ALA A 322 -5.63 3.36 -2.46
CA ALA A 322 -5.70 4.70 -2.99
C ALA A 322 -4.97 5.65 -2.05
N ASP A 323 -4.69 6.86 -2.56
CA ASP A 323 -4.14 7.98 -1.80
C ASP A 323 -4.77 9.27 -2.27
N ILE A 324 -5.71 9.82 -1.49
CA ILE A 324 -6.52 10.94 -1.91
C ILE A 324 -6.65 11.98 -0.81
N THR A 325 -6.30 13.21 -1.14
CA THR A 325 -6.58 14.35 -0.26
C THR A 325 -7.64 15.25 -0.87
N ARG A 326 -8.60 15.67 -0.03
CA ARG A 326 -9.51 16.78 -0.30
C ARG A 326 -9.52 17.74 0.87
N THR A 327 -9.45 19.04 0.56
CA THR A 327 -9.64 20.11 1.55
C THR A 327 -11.00 20.77 1.30
N VAL A 328 -11.85 20.78 2.32
CA VAL A 328 -13.22 21.26 2.20
C VAL A 328 -13.52 22.37 3.21
N PRO A 329 -14.37 23.37 2.86
CA PRO A 329 -14.82 24.40 3.81
C PRO A 329 -15.88 23.80 4.74
N ILE A 330 -15.62 23.77 6.04
CA ILE A 330 -16.53 23.15 7.03
C ILE A 330 -17.93 23.81 7.00
N SER A 331 -18.00 25.12 6.76
CA SER A 331 -19.27 25.88 6.61
C SER A 331 -19.94 25.69 5.24
N GLY A 332 -19.39 24.89 4.33
CA GLY A 332 -19.92 24.69 2.97
C GLY A 332 -19.57 25.81 1.99
N ARG A 333 -18.80 26.81 2.41
CA ARG A 333 -18.32 27.91 1.55
C ARG A 333 -16.92 28.35 1.97
N PHE A 334 -16.03 28.51 1.00
CA PHE A 334 -14.74 29.14 1.20
C PHE A 334 -14.90 30.64 1.44
N ASN A 335 -14.13 31.23 2.37
CA ASN A 335 -13.90 32.65 2.37
C ASN A 335 -12.91 33.05 1.25
N GLU A 336 -12.76 34.38 1.02
CA GLU A 336 -11.95 34.88 -0.11
C GLU A 336 -10.46 34.42 -0.03
N ILE A 337 -9.88 34.35 1.17
CA ILE A 337 -8.50 33.96 1.35
C ILE A 337 -8.35 32.42 1.20
N GLN A 338 -9.23 31.65 1.81
CA GLN A 338 -9.26 30.19 1.63
C GLN A 338 -9.43 29.82 0.17
N LYS A 339 -10.36 30.47 -0.54
CA LYS A 339 -10.59 30.28 -1.96
C LYS A 339 -9.34 30.59 -2.78
N LYS A 340 -8.68 31.72 -2.51
CA LYS A 340 -7.44 32.13 -3.18
C LYS A 340 -6.34 31.07 -3.03
N VAL A 341 -6.15 30.53 -1.83
CA VAL A 341 -5.18 29.46 -1.55
C VAL A 341 -5.57 28.17 -2.27
N TYR A 342 -6.85 27.77 -2.12
CA TYR A 342 -7.39 26.55 -2.73
C TYR A 342 -7.25 26.55 -4.26
N GLU A 343 -7.68 27.63 -4.93
CA GLU A 343 -7.57 27.75 -6.40
C GLU A 343 -6.11 27.72 -6.88
N THR A 344 -5.17 28.22 -6.06
CA THR A 344 -3.74 28.15 -6.38
C THR A 344 -3.22 26.70 -6.29
N VAL A 345 -3.62 25.94 -5.27
CA VAL A 345 -3.26 24.51 -5.16
C VAL A 345 -3.89 23.71 -6.30
N LEU A 346 -5.14 24.00 -6.65
CA LEU A 346 -5.82 23.38 -7.79
C LEU A 346 -5.11 23.68 -9.12
N GLU A 347 -4.69 24.94 -9.34
CA GLU A 347 -3.92 25.34 -10.54
C GLU A 347 -2.56 24.59 -10.60
N ALA A 348 -1.90 24.40 -9.45
CA ALA A 348 -0.67 23.63 -9.37
C ALA A 348 -0.89 22.15 -9.70
N ALA A 349 -1.96 21.53 -9.16
CA ALA A 349 -2.34 20.17 -9.50
C ALA A 349 -2.65 20.04 -11.01
N ASP A 350 -3.44 20.95 -11.59
CA ASP A 350 -3.77 20.92 -13.01
C ASP A 350 -2.53 21.10 -13.91
N ALA A 351 -1.56 21.92 -13.51
CA ALA A 351 -0.29 22.06 -14.20
C ALA A 351 0.52 20.76 -14.23
N ALA A 352 0.58 20.06 -13.09
CA ALA A 352 1.22 18.74 -12.97
C ALA A 352 0.52 17.68 -13.83
N HIS A 353 -0.81 17.60 -13.76
CA HIS A 353 -1.62 16.71 -14.59
C HIS A 353 -1.37 16.92 -16.11
N LYS A 354 -1.30 18.18 -16.53
CA LYS A 354 -1.11 18.54 -17.93
C LYS A 354 0.20 18.05 -18.51
N VAL A 355 1.27 17.96 -17.70
CA VAL A 355 2.58 17.50 -18.17
C VAL A 355 2.75 15.99 -18.04
N ALA A 356 2.00 15.34 -17.17
CA ALA A 356 2.07 13.89 -16.91
C ALA A 356 1.70 13.09 -18.17
N ARG A 357 2.73 12.53 -18.86
CA ARG A 357 2.57 11.73 -20.07
C ARG A 357 3.82 10.87 -20.31
N PRO A 358 3.76 9.84 -21.17
CA PRO A 358 4.95 9.08 -21.54
C PRO A 358 6.06 9.97 -22.09
N GLY A 359 7.29 9.60 -21.78
CA GLY A 359 8.50 10.22 -22.36
C GLY A 359 9.06 11.42 -21.59
N ILE A 360 8.36 11.97 -20.61
CA ILE A 360 8.92 12.97 -19.66
C ILE A 360 9.55 12.28 -18.46
N LYS A 361 10.39 12.99 -17.72
CA LYS A 361 10.91 12.49 -16.45
C LYS A 361 9.89 12.67 -15.33
N PHE A 362 9.82 11.70 -14.41
CA PHE A 362 8.87 11.72 -13.30
C PHE A 362 8.95 13.01 -12.47
N HIS A 363 10.16 13.50 -12.16
CA HIS A 363 10.31 14.75 -11.38
C HIS A 363 9.77 16.00 -12.08
N GLU A 364 9.62 16.00 -13.43
CA GLU A 364 9.07 17.15 -14.17
C GLU A 364 7.60 17.41 -13.81
N VAL A 365 6.88 16.38 -13.31
CA VAL A 365 5.52 16.52 -12.81
C VAL A 365 5.52 17.38 -11.52
N HIS A 366 6.44 17.10 -10.60
CA HIS A 366 6.67 17.92 -9.41
C HIS A 366 7.08 19.35 -9.77
N ASP A 367 8.04 19.49 -10.69
CA ASP A 367 8.55 20.80 -11.10
C ASP A 367 7.45 21.70 -11.67
N ALA A 368 6.49 21.12 -12.42
CA ALA A 368 5.36 21.85 -12.98
C ALA A 368 4.42 22.41 -11.90
N ALA A 369 4.09 21.62 -10.86
CA ALA A 369 3.31 22.10 -9.73
C ALA A 369 4.03 23.19 -8.95
N MET A 370 5.31 22.98 -8.65
CA MET A 370 6.13 23.93 -7.90
C MET A 370 6.36 25.24 -8.61
N ALA A 371 6.39 25.25 -9.95
CA ALA A 371 6.48 26.49 -10.74
C ALA A 371 5.25 27.38 -10.50
N VAL A 372 4.04 26.81 -10.45
CA VAL A 372 2.82 27.57 -10.15
C VAL A 372 2.88 28.13 -8.74
N ILE A 373 3.21 27.31 -7.74
CA ILE A 373 3.34 27.72 -6.34
C ILE A 373 4.36 28.86 -6.20
N ALA A 374 5.54 28.71 -6.81
CA ALA A 374 6.58 29.72 -6.75
C ALA A 374 6.13 31.06 -7.32
N GLU A 375 5.46 31.05 -8.47
CA GLU A 375 4.95 32.27 -9.12
C GLU A 375 3.86 32.93 -8.28
N LYS A 376 2.90 32.18 -7.72
CA LYS A 376 1.80 32.74 -6.91
C LYS A 376 2.30 33.32 -5.59
N VAL A 377 3.17 32.62 -4.89
CA VAL A 377 3.79 33.10 -3.62
C VAL A 377 4.57 34.38 -3.86
N LYS A 378 5.28 34.49 -5.00
CA LYS A 378 5.94 35.71 -5.44
C LYS A 378 4.95 36.84 -5.72
N GLN A 379 3.90 36.57 -6.47
CA GLN A 379 2.84 37.56 -6.79
C GLN A 379 2.14 38.07 -5.53
N TRP A 380 2.02 37.25 -4.49
CA TRP A 380 1.45 37.65 -3.19
C TRP A 380 2.40 38.46 -2.33
N GLY A 381 3.68 38.58 -2.72
CA GLY A 381 4.68 39.34 -1.99
C GLY A 381 5.22 38.61 -0.74
N PHE A 382 5.17 37.28 -0.70
CA PHE A 382 5.60 36.48 0.45
C PHE A 382 7.07 36.05 0.37
N LEU A 383 7.76 36.45 -0.70
CA LEU A 383 9.21 36.25 -0.79
C LEU A 383 9.98 37.44 -0.20
N PRO A 384 11.24 37.25 0.23
CA PRO A 384 12.09 38.35 0.67
C PRO A 384 12.23 39.45 -0.41
N ASP A 385 12.45 40.72 0.00
CA ASP A 385 12.58 41.85 -0.92
C ASP A 385 13.70 41.69 -1.97
N ASN A 386 14.80 41.01 -1.59
CA ASN A 386 15.91 40.72 -2.47
C ASN A 386 16.25 39.20 -2.40
N PRO A 387 15.42 38.37 -3.02
CA PRO A 387 15.60 36.92 -2.92
C PRO A 387 16.86 36.49 -3.70
N ASP A 388 17.67 35.63 -3.06
CA ASP A 388 18.74 34.92 -3.77
C ASP A 388 18.12 33.99 -4.81
N PRO A 389 18.40 34.14 -6.11
CA PRO A 389 17.78 33.33 -7.15
C PRO A 389 18.10 31.83 -7.07
N GLU A 390 19.16 31.45 -6.35
CA GLU A 390 19.54 30.05 -6.15
C GLU A 390 18.76 29.36 -5.02
N LEU A 391 18.02 30.13 -4.20
CA LEU A 391 17.29 29.58 -3.05
C LEU A 391 15.78 29.45 -3.32
N PRO A 392 15.18 28.28 -3.09
CA PRO A 392 13.77 28.01 -3.36
C PRO A 392 12.87 28.50 -2.20
N TYR A 393 12.80 29.80 -1.96
CA TYR A 393 12.07 30.41 -0.84
C TYR A 393 10.58 30.00 -0.77
N HIS A 394 9.94 29.73 -1.91
CA HIS A 394 8.57 29.24 -1.99
C HIS A 394 8.37 27.92 -1.26
N ARG A 395 9.43 27.12 -1.10
CA ARG A 395 9.38 25.87 -0.33
C ARG A 395 9.10 26.04 1.16
N ARG A 396 9.16 27.28 1.67
CA ARG A 396 8.68 27.59 3.02
C ARG A 396 7.21 27.23 3.22
N TYR A 397 6.42 27.33 2.17
CA TYR A 397 4.97 27.10 2.19
C TYR A 397 4.57 25.75 1.59
N MET A 398 5.50 25.01 0.96
CA MET A 398 5.29 23.70 0.38
C MET A 398 6.61 22.91 0.43
N VAL A 399 6.77 22.04 1.43
CA VAL A 399 8.06 21.41 1.79
C VAL A 399 8.24 19.99 1.28
N HIS A 400 7.15 19.30 0.93
CA HIS A 400 7.17 17.88 0.51
C HIS A 400 7.26 17.70 -1.01
N GLY A 401 7.42 16.45 -1.47
CA GLY A 401 7.24 16.09 -2.87
C GLY A 401 5.76 16.19 -3.25
N THR A 402 5.48 16.51 -4.51
CA THR A 402 4.09 16.55 -5.01
C THR A 402 3.69 15.26 -5.71
N CYS A 403 4.54 14.24 -5.69
CA CYS A 403 4.29 12.98 -6.39
C CYS A 403 5.11 11.85 -5.77
N HIS A 404 4.49 10.69 -5.58
CA HIS A 404 5.16 9.42 -5.29
C HIS A 404 4.47 8.27 -6.01
N HIS A 405 5.19 7.18 -6.29
CA HIS A 405 4.57 5.97 -6.82
C HIS A 405 3.66 5.32 -5.79
N LEU A 406 2.55 4.79 -6.26
CA LEU A 406 1.46 4.20 -5.49
C LEU A 406 1.16 2.78 -6.02
N GLY A 407 0.73 1.88 -5.16
CA GLY A 407 0.38 0.53 -5.55
C GLY A 407 -0.16 -0.31 -4.40
N ILE A 408 0.52 -1.42 -4.08
CA ILE A 408 0.23 -2.21 -2.88
C ILE A 408 0.61 -1.41 -1.63
N ASP A 409 1.74 -0.69 -1.67
CA ASP A 409 2.11 0.25 -0.63
C ASP A 409 1.71 1.67 -1.05
N VAL A 410 1.32 2.51 -0.08
CA VAL A 410 1.01 3.93 -0.34
C VAL A 410 2.22 4.65 -0.91
N HIS A 411 3.40 4.50 -0.31
CA HIS A 411 4.68 4.91 -0.87
C HIS A 411 5.37 3.68 -1.50
N ASP A 412 4.92 3.28 -2.70
CA ASP A 412 5.39 2.05 -3.35
C ASP A 412 6.77 2.24 -4.00
N CYS A 413 7.46 1.13 -4.23
CA CYS A 413 8.72 1.06 -4.98
C CYS A 413 9.88 1.86 -4.36
N ALA A 414 9.91 2.05 -3.05
CA ALA A 414 10.87 2.91 -2.35
C ALA A 414 12.34 2.45 -2.45
N GLN A 415 12.59 1.17 -2.77
CA GLN A 415 13.93 0.61 -2.97
C GLN A 415 14.37 0.59 -4.44
N ALA A 416 13.51 1.01 -5.37
CA ALA A 416 13.89 1.18 -6.77
C ALA A 416 15.04 2.19 -6.90
N ARG A 417 15.94 1.97 -7.86
CA ARG A 417 17.04 2.90 -8.12
C ARG A 417 16.50 4.28 -8.46
N ARG A 418 17.23 5.32 -8.06
CA ARG A 418 16.84 6.72 -8.32
C ARG A 418 16.60 6.99 -9.81
N GLU A 419 17.36 6.34 -10.67
CA GLU A 419 17.25 6.43 -12.14
C GLU A 419 15.96 5.80 -12.65
N MET A 420 15.43 4.83 -11.92
CA MET A 420 14.18 4.12 -12.23
C MET A 420 12.97 4.69 -11.47
N TYR A 421 13.17 5.52 -10.47
CA TYR A 421 12.13 6.16 -9.68
C TYR A 421 12.07 7.67 -10.00
N TYR A 422 12.87 8.47 -9.33
CA TYR A 422 12.82 9.95 -9.42
C TYR A 422 13.23 10.51 -10.79
N ASN A 423 14.24 9.93 -11.41
CA ASN A 423 14.75 10.33 -12.74
C ASN A 423 14.19 9.49 -13.89
N ALA A 424 13.27 8.56 -13.59
CA ALA A 424 12.69 7.68 -14.60
C ALA A 424 11.95 8.46 -15.67
N ILE A 425 12.00 7.94 -16.89
CA ILE A 425 11.07 8.34 -17.95
C ILE A 425 9.73 7.68 -17.65
N LEU A 426 8.65 8.46 -17.66
CA LEU A 426 7.31 7.93 -17.47
C LEU A 426 6.93 6.99 -18.61
N GLU A 427 6.40 5.84 -18.25
CA GLU A 427 5.93 4.80 -19.17
C GLU A 427 4.45 4.49 -18.91
N PRO A 428 3.68 4.05 -19.93
CA PRO A 428 2.31 3.58 -19.75
C PRO A 428 2.23 2.50 -18.66
N GLY A 429 1.23 2.59 -17.79
CA GLY A 429 1.06 1.69 -16.64
C GLY A 429 1.72 2.16 -15.35
N MET A 430 2.56 3.18 -15.35
CA MET A 430 3.02 3.79 -14.11
C MET A 430 1.87 4.50 -13.41
N VAL A 431 1.76 4.31 -12.09
CA VAL A 431 0.74 4.95 -11.24
C VAL A 431 1.43 5.69 -10.10
N PHE A 432 1.00 6.94 -9.88
CA PHE A 432 1.57 7.83 -8.88
C PHE A 432 0.55 8.90 -8.45
N THR A 433 0.82 9.58 -7.33
CA THR A 433 0.02 10.69 -6.82
C THR A 433 0.39 12.02 -7.49
N ILE A 434 -0.56 12.97 -7.52
CA ILE A 434 -0.30 14.39 -7.73
C ILE A 434 -0.96 15.14 -6.59
N GLU A 435 -0.15 15.69 -5.66
CA GLU A 435 -0.58 16.16 -4.34
C GLU A 435 0.03 17.51 -3.91
N PRO A 436 0.03 18.57 -4.74
CA PRO A 436 0.53 19.86 -4.28
C PRO A 436 -0.27 20.42 -3.11
N GLY A 437 0.39 21.20 -2.26
CA GLY A 437 -0.25 21.86 -1.13
C GLY A 437 0.31 23.26 -0.85
N LEU A 438 -0.35 24.01 0.01
CA LEU A 438 0.12 25.25 0.60
C LEU A 438 -0.27 25.28 2.08
N TYR A 439 0.69 25.63 2.93
CA TYR A 439 0.56 25.53 4.38
C TYR A 439 1.06 26.81 5.05
N PHE A 440 0.17 27.56 5.68
CA PHE A 440 0.48 28.80 6.34
C PHE A 440 0.36 28.66 7.86
N HIS A 441 1.46 28.32 8.51
CA HIS A 441 1.47 28.08 9.94
C HIS A 441 1.09 29.34 10.75
N PRO A 442 0.34 29.20 11.85
CA PRO A 442 0.11 30.31 12.78
C PRO A 442 1.42 30.88 13.28
N GLY A 443 1.52 32.21 13.29
CA GLY A 443 2.74 32.91 13.74
C GLY A 443 3.83 33.05 12.68
N ASP A 444 3.61 32.64 11.44
CA ASP A 444 4.52 32.94 10.33
C ASP A 444 4.41 34.41 9.92
N LEU A 445 5.38 35.22 10.34
CA LEU A 445 5.40 36.66 10.08
C LEU A 445 5.79 37.03 8.62
N THR A 446 6.05 36.06 7.77
CA THR A 446 6.31 36.29 6.34
C THR A 446 5.03 36.41 5.53
N VAL A 447 3.89 36.11 6.14
CA VAL A 447 2.56 36.20 5.52
C VAL A 447 1.61 36.99 6.42
N PRO A 448 0.55 37.65 5.86
CA PRO A 448 -0.50 38.28 6.63
C PRO A 448 -1.22 37.28 7.56
N GLU A 449 -1.65 37.76 8.72
CA GLU A 449 -2.34 36.97 9.74
C GLU A 449 -3.60 36.24 9.20
N GLU A 450 -4.24 36.82 8.21
CA GLU A 450 -5.44 36.24 7.55
C GLU A 450 -5.17 34.93 6.83
N PHE A 451 -3.90 34.58 6.56
CA PHE A 451 -3.48 33.26 6.00
C PHE A 451 -3.19 32.23 7.08
N TRP A 452 -2.97 32.66 8.34
CA TRP A 452 -2.54 31.74 9.39
C TRP A 452 -3.54 30.62 9.64
N GLY A 453 -3.06 29.41 9.73
CA GLY A 453 -3.84 28.22 9.96
C GLY A 453 -4.57 27.69 8.71
N ILE A 454 -4.28 28.26 7.53
CA ILE A 454 -4.78 27.71 6.28
C ILE A 454 -3.78 26.68 5.74
N GLY A 455 -4.18 25.41 5.73
CA GLY A 455 -3.51 24.32 5.04
C GLY A 455 -4.43 23.73 3.98
N VAL A 456 -3.93 23.60 2.75
CA VAL A 456 -4.67 23.02 1.62
C VAL A 456 -3.78 22.04 0.91
N ARG A 457 -4.28 20.81 0.67
CA ARG A 457 -3.73 19.81 -0.25
C ARG A 457 -4.87 19.28 -1.13
N ILE A 458 -4.58 19.07 -2.39
CA ILE A 458 -5.47 18.42 -3.35
C ILE A 458 -4.66 17.30 -4.00
N GLU A 459 -5.13 16.09 -3.87
CA GLU A 459 -4.40 14.90 -4.31
C GLU A 459 -5.29 13.98 -5.12
N ASP A 460 -4.70 13.49 -6.19
CA ASP A 460 -5.32 12.56 -7.13
C ASP A 460 -4.35 11.42 -7.50
N ASP A 461 -4.89 10.21 -7.67
CA ASP A 461 -4.18 9.06 -8.21
C ASP A 461 -4.20 9.07 -9.73
N ILE A 462 -3.03 8.99 -10.35
CA ILE A 462 -2.84 9.14 -11.79
C ILE A 462 -2.22 7.88 -12.38
N VAL A 463 -2.81 7.36 -13.46
CA VAL A 463 -2.17 6.33 -14.29
C VAL A 463 -1.70 6.93 -15.62
N VAL A 464 -0.47 6.64 -16.00
CA VAL A 464 0.08 7.00 -17.32
C VAL A 464 -0.53 6.10 -18.38
N THR A 465 -1.02 6.69 -19.47
CA THR A 465 -1.59 5.99 -20.63
C THR A 465 -0.65 6.08 -21.83
N GLU A 466 -0.99 5.44 -22.95
CA GLU A 466 -0.15 5.49 -24.17
C GLU A 466 0.05 6.91 -24.72
N ASP A 467 -0.91 7.80 -24.52
CA ASP A 467 -0.97 9.14 -25.12
C ASP A 467 -1.03 10.30 -24.10
N GLY A 468 -0.99 9.97 -22.79
CA GLY A 468 -1.10 10.99 -21.74
C GLY A 468 -1.17 10.40 -20.36
N SER A 469 -2.16 10.83 -19.58
CA SER A 469 -2.48 10.27 -18.27
C SER A 469 -3.99 10.30 -18.01
N ARG A 470 -4.46 9.43 -17.13
CA ARG A 470 -5.84 9.37 -16.68
C ARG A 470 -5.88 9.52 -15.17
N ASN A 471 -6.68 10.45 -14.70
CA ASN A 471 -6.99 10.61 -13.29
C ASN A 471 -7.99 9.54 -12.85
N LEU A 472 -7.59 8.67 -11.90
CA LEU A 472 -8.43 7.59 -11.36
C LEU A 472 -9.50 8.15 -10.42
N SER A 473 -9.23 9.31 -9.79
CA SER A 473 -10.08 9.99 -8.80
C SER A 473 -10.90 11.17 -9.38
N ALA A 474 -10.98 11.29 -10.72
CA ALA A 474 -11.65 12.39 -11.41
C ALA A 474 -13.14 12.58 -11.04
N HIS A 475 -13.78 11.54 -10.48
CA HIS A 475 -15.18 11.60 -10.03
C HIS A 475 -15.37 12.24 -8.65
N ILE A 476 -14.29 12.46 -7.89
CA ILE A 476 -14.32 13.08 -6.56
C ILE A 476 -14.20 14.60 -6.74
N PRO A 477 -15.13 15.43 -6.19
CA PRO A 477 -15.11 16.87 -6.36
C PRO A 477 -13.77 17.52 -6.03
N ARG A 478 -13.31 18.45 -6.90
CA ARG A 478 -12.04 19.14 -6.72
C ARG A 478 -12.04 20.63 -7.08
N THR A 479 -12.98 21.10 -7.88
CA THR A 479 -13.12 22.56 -8.11
C THR A 479 -13.85 23.22 -6.94
N VAL A 480 -13.62 24.52 -6.72
CA VAL A 480 -14.29 25.28 -5.64
C VAL A 480 -15.82 25.09 -5.70
N ALA A 481 -16.41 25.23 -6.88
CA ALA A 481 -17.85 25.11 -7.04
C ALA A 481 -18.38 23.71 -6.74
N GLU A 482 -17.68 22.66 -7.18
CA GLU A 482 -18.04 21.27 -6.91
C GLU A 482 -17.91 20.94 -5.42
N VAL A 483 -16.81 21.36 -4.77
CA VAL A 483 -16.56 21.09 -3.35
C VAL A 483 -17.58 21.83 -2.47
N GLU A 484 -17.88 23.08 -2.75
CA GLU A 484 -18.94 23.82 -2.03
C GLU A 484 -20.31 23.15 -2.19
N ALA A 485 -20.68 22.76 -3.42
CA ALA A 485 -21.93 22.05 -3.68
C ALA A 485 -21.98 20.69 -2.97
N TRP A 486 -20.87 19.98 -2.94
CA TRP A 486 -20.72 18.67 -2.28
C TRP A 486 -20.96 18.79 -0.77
N VAL A 487 -20.27 19.72 -0.09
CA VAL A 487 -20.46 19.95 1.35
C VAL A 487 -21.87 20.42 1.66
N GLN A 488 -22.42 21.37 0.87
CA GLN A 488 -23.79 21.87 1.07
C GLN A 488 -24.85 20.79 0.85
N SER A 489 -24.63 19.84 -0.06
CA SER A 489 -25.57 18.73 -0.29
C SER A 489 -25.53 17.68 0.81
N GLY A 490 -24.40 17.50 1.46
CA GLY A 490 -24.20 16.55 2.55
C GLY A 490 -24.71 17.07 3.91
N ARG A 491 -24.69 18.36 4.11
CA ARG A 491 -25.21 19.00 5.34
C ARG A 491 -26.72 19.21 5.21
N LYS A 492 -27.48 18.57 6.09
CA LYS A 492 -28.98 18.62 6.10
C LYS A 492 -29.50 19.38 7.31
#